data_af438d4d2b8192115fc479b72229335e
#
_entry.id   af438d4d2b8192115fc479b72229335e
#
_cell.length_a   1.000
_cell.length_b   1.000
_cell.length_c   1.000
_cell.angle_alpha   90.00
_cell.angle_beta   90.00
_cell.angle_gamma   90.00
#
_symmetry.space_group_name_H-M   'P 1'
#
loop_
_entity.id
_entity.type
_entity.pdbx_description
1 polymer ?
#
loop_
_entity_poly.entity_id
_entity_poly.type
_entity_poly.pdbx_seq_one_letter_code
_entity_poly.pdbx_strand_id
1 'polypeptide(L)'
;MNELANPLELCGFEFIEFVSEDGQLDAVFETIGFSKVAKHKSKNAYLWRQGKINIILNYQPESYAAYFYKEHGPSACAMGFRTKNAAKAFKKAIEIGAEPIYNQIGPMELNIPAIKGIGGSPIFLVDCDIYQNDFIFFDDVASNPVGTGLYEIDHLTHNVYKGRMQYWADFYEKIFNFQEIRYFDIKGEYTGLTSKALTAPDGKIRIPLNEDSDKGNGQIAEFLNEFNGEGIQHIAFICDD
;
A
#
# COMPACT_ATOMS: atom_id res chain seq x y z
N MET A 1 19.67 -14.42 -18.57
CA MET A 1 19.53 -13.35 -17.56
C MET A 1 19.51 -14.04 -16.22
N ASN A 2 20.41 -13.70 -15.29
CA ASN A 2 20.33 -14.24 -13.94
C ASN A 2 19.03 -13.70 -13.29
N GLU A 3 18.19 -14.60 -12.84
CA GLU A 3 16.98 -14.27 -12.10
C GLU A 3 17.37 -13.53 -10.81
N LEU A 4 16.80 -12.35 -10.58
CA LEU A 4 17.07 -11.59 -9.35
C LEU A 4 16.57 -12.40 -8.14
N ALA A 5 17.40 -12.45 -7.09
CA ALA A 5 17.00 -13.12 -5.86
C ALA A 5 15.75 -12.45 -5.28
N ASN A 6 14.70 -13.23 -5.02
CA ASN A 6 13.45 -12.80 -4.39
C ASN A 6 13.37 -13.39 -2.96
N PRO A 7 14.00 -12.75 -1.97
CA PRO A 7 14.20 -13.35 -0.65
C PRO A 7 12.92 -13.58 0.14
N LEU A 8 11.87 -12.81 -0.14
CA LEU A 8 10.55 -12.92 0.48
C LEU A 8 9.53 -13.63 -0.41
N GLU A 9 9.94 -14.11 -1.57
CA GLU A 9 9.09 -14.80 -2.54
C GLU A 9 7.86 -13.98 -2.93
N LEU A 10 8.05 -12.65 -3.13
CA LEU A 10 6.99 -11.71 -3.52
C LEU A 10 6.41 -12.09 -4.88
N CYS A 11 5.09 -11.87 -5.06
CA CYS A 11 4.38 -12.13 -6.31
C CYS A 11 3.26 -11.11 -6.63
N GLY A 12 3.43 -9.87 -6.22
CA GLY A 12 2.57 -8.73 -6.55
C GLY A 12 1.94 -8.06 -5.34
N PHE A 13 1.17 -7.00 -5.62
CA PHE A 13 0.31 -6.38 -4.62
C PHE A 13 -0.87 -7.31 -4.29
N GLU A 14 -1.26 -7.34 -3.01
CA GLU A 14 -2.47 -8.05 -2.57
C GLU A 14 -3.63 -7.07 -2.38
N PHE A 15 -3.42 -6.02 -1.61
CA PHE A 15 -4.42 -4.98 -1.36
C PHE A 15 -3.78 -3.64 -0.98
N ILE A 16 -4.62 -2.60 -0.98
CA ILE A 16 -4.33 -1.33 -0.32
C ILE A 16 -5.43 -1.12 0.71
N GLU A 17 -5.04 -0.74 1.94
CA GLU A 17 -5.98 -0.38 2.99
C GLU A 17 -6.05 1.14 3.11
N PHE A 18 -7.29 1.64 3.12
CA PHE A 18 -7.61 3.04 3.38
C PHE A 18 -8.31 3.18 4.70
N VAL A 19 -8.09 4.31 5.33
CA VAL A 19 -8.85 4.76 6.49
C VAL A 19 -9.55 6.07 6.18
N SER A 20 -10.78 6.22 6.66
CA SER A 20 -11.55 7.47 6.62
C SER A 20 -12.67 7.43 7.67
N GLU A 21 -13.43 8.52 7.78
CA GLU A 21 -14.74 8.47 8.43
C GLU A 21 -15.69 7.58 7.62
N ASP A 22 -16.67 6.98 8.30
CA ASP A 22 -17.63 6.05 7.69
C ASP A 22 -18.37 6.69 6.51
N GLY A 23 -18.28 6.06 5.35
CA GLY A 23 -18.91 6.53 4.11
C GLY A 23 -18.20 7.66 3.37
N GLN A 24 -17.16 8.27 3.91
CA GLN A 24 -16.49 9.43 3.30
C GLN A 24 -15.86 9.12 1.95
N LEU A 25 -15.21 7.96 1.80
CA LEU A 25 -14.55 7.54 0.55
C LEU A 25 -15.42 6.64 -0.33
N ASP A 26 -16.58 6.19 0.14
CA ASP A 26 -17.46 5.29 -0.61
C ASP A 26 -17.81 5.87 -1.99
N ALA A 27 -18.30 7.12 -2.03
CA ALA A 27 -18.66 7.78 -3.29
C ALA A 27 -17.48 7.97 -4.25
N VAL A 28 -16.27 8.14 -3.72
CA VAL A 28 -15.05 8.23 -4.54
C VAL A 28 -14.79 6.89 -5.24
N PHE A 29 -14.80 5.78 -4.49
CA PHE A 29 -14.57 4.45 -5.07
C PHE A 29 -15.67 4.03 -6.04
N GLU A 30 -16.94 4.32 -5.75
CA GLU A 30 -18.04 4.10 -6.69
C GLU A 30 -17.85 4.87 -8.00
N THR A 31 -17.46 6.15 -7.92
CA THR A 31 -17.25 7.02 -9.09
C THR A 31 -16.16 6.49 -10.01
N ILE A 32 -15.08 5.92 -9.46
CA ILE A 32 -13.99 5.34 -10.25
C ILE A 32 -14.22 3.86 -10.60
N GLY A 33 -15.41 3.32 -10.31
CA GLY A 33 -15.88 2.01 -10.78
C GLY A 33 -15.62 0.83 -9.85
N PHE A 34 -15.22 1.07 -8.59
CA PHE A 34 -15.14 -0.01 -7.61
C PHE A 34 -16.53 -0.35 -7.06
N SER A 35 -16.72 -1.61 -6.73
CA SER A 35 -17.93 -2.08 -6.03
C SER A 35 -17.57 -2.57 -4.62
N LYS A 36 -18.38 -2.21 -3.64
CA LYS A 36 -18.34 -2.75 -2.28
C LYS A 36 -18.86 -4.19 -2.31
N VAL A 37 -17.98 -5.17 -2.23
CA VAL A 37 -18.32 -6.58 -2.47
C VAL A 37 -18.48 -7.41 -1.19
N ALA A 38 -17.87 -6.99 -0.08
CA ALA A 38 -17.91 -7.75 1.17
C ALA A 38 -17.69 -6.87 2.39
N LYS A 39 -18.10 -7.38 3.55
CA LYS A 39 -17.85 -6.80 4.87
C LYS A 39 -17.00 -7.76 5.70
N HIS A 40 -16.03 -7.24 6.46
CA HIS A 40 -15.27 -8.06 7.42
C HIS A 40 -16.18 -8.64 8.51
N LYS A 41 -15.95 -9.90 8.89
CA LYS A 41 -16.81 -10.67 9.81
C LYS A 41 -16.97 -10.03 11.19
N SER A 42 -15.93 -9.37 11.69
CA SER A 42 -15.84 -8.86 13.07
C SER A 42 -15.48 -7.38 13.17
N LYS A 43 -15.00 -6.75 12.09
CA LYS A 43 -14.54 -5.36 12.07
C LYS A 43 -15.45 -4.50 11.21
N ASN A 44 -15.49 -3.21 11.49
CA ASN A 44 -16.12 -2.24 10.60
C ASN A 44 -15.17 -1.90 9.44
N ALA A 45 -14.98 -2.88 8.54
CA ALA A 45 -14.14 -2.77 7.37
C ALA A 45 -14.82 -3.45 6.17
N TYR A 46 -14.64 -2.87 4.98
CA TYR A 46 -15.31 -3.30 3.77
C TYR A 46 -14.29 -3.55 2.66
N LEU A 47 -14.51 -4.61 1.90
CA LEU A 47 -13.76 -4.93 0.70
C LEU A 47 -14.42 -4.30 -0.52
N TRP A 48 -13.62 -3.54 -1.25
CA TRP A 48 -13.97 -2.95 -2.54
C TRP A 48 -13.12 -3.58 -3.63
N ARG A 49 -13.74 -3.89 -4.77
CA ARG A 49 -13.04 -4.55 -5.89
C ARG A 49 -13.35 -3.91 -7.22
N GLN A 50 -12.36 -3.96 -8.09
CA GLN A 50 -12.47 -3.78 -9.53
C GLN A 50 -11.33 -4.56 -10.20
N GLY A 51 -11.66 -5.45 -11.15
CA GLY A 51 -10.67 -6.33 -11.76
C GLY A 51 -9.94 -7.19 -10.71
N LYS A 52 -8.62 -7.10 -10.67
CA LYS A 52 -7.76 -7.76 -9.66
C LYS A 52 -7.41 -6.87 -8.47
N ILE A 53 -7.94 -5.64 -8.46
CA ILE A 53 -7.62 -4.66 -7.43
C ILE A 53 -8.49 -4.90 -6.21
N ASN A 54 -7.88 -5.06 -5.05
CA ASN A 54 -8.55 -5.14 -3.77
C ASN A 54 -8.23 -3.89 -2.95
N ILE A 55 -9.27 -3.20 -2.49
CA ILE A 55 -9.17 -2.07 -1.57
C ILE A 55 -9.94 -2.42 -0.31
N ILE A 56 -9.33 -2.24 0.84
CA ILE A 56 -9.98 -2.38 2.15
C ILE A 56 -10.24 -0.98 2.69
N LEU A 57 -11.52 -0.61 2.89
CA LEU A 57 -11.88 0.58 3.64
C LEU A 57 -12.12 0.20 5.10
N ASN A 58 -11.28 0.73 5.99
CA ASN A 58 -11.30 0.41 7.40
C ASN A 58 -11.82 1.59 8.21
N TYR A 59 -12.98 1.38 8.85
CA TYR A 59 -13.64 2.33 9.74
C TYR A 59 -13.62 1.85 11.21
N GLN A 60 -12.83 0.81 11.51
CA GLN A 60 -12.81 0.20 12.84
C GLN A 60 -12.26 1.18 13.87
N PRO A 61 -13.05 1.58 14.89
CA PRO A 61 -12.57 2.41 15.98
C PRO A 61 -11.52 1.68 16.82
N GLU A 62 -10.67 2.43 17.52
CA GLU A 62 -9.63 1.89 18.42
C GLU A 62 -8.68 0.89 17.74
N SER A 63 -8.46 1.06 16.43
CA SER A 63 -7.55 0.27 15.61
C SER A 63 -6.31 1.08 15.23
N TYR A 64 -5.30 0.40 14.67
CA TYR A 64 -4.17 1.07 14.05
C TYR A 64 -4.65 2.09 12.99
N ALA A 65 -5.59 1.71 12.13
CA ALA A 65 -6.15 2.59 11.11
C ALA A 65 -6.80 3.85 11.71
N ALA A 66 -7.53 3.71 12.82
CA ALA A 66 -8.13 4.85 13.51
C ALA A 66 -7.09 5.81 14.10
N TYR A 67 -5.95 5.31 14.62
CA TYR A 67 -4.84 6.16 15.06
C TYR A 67 -4.16 6.83 13.86
N PHE A 68 -3.96 6.11 12.77
CA PHE A 68 -3.39 6.65 11.53
C PHE A 68 -4.26 7.78 10.98
N TYR A 69 -5.60 7.61 10.99
CA TYR A 69 -6.55 8.65 10.58
C TYR A 69 -6.43 9.94 11.41
N LYS A 70 -6.24 9.81 12.72
CA LYS A 70 -6.09 11.00 13.59
C LYS A 70 -4.84 11.82 13.27
N GLU A 71 -3.78 11.17 12.80
CA GLU A 71 -2.52 11.83 12.45
C GLU A 71 -2.52 12.36 11.02
N HIS A 72 -3.14 11.63 10.08
CA HIS A 72 -2.96 11.83 8.64
C HIS A 72 -4.26 12.15 7.89
N GLY A 73 -5.42 12.04 8.52
CA GLY A 73 -6.70 12.18 7.84
C GLY A 73 -7.02 10.99 6.93
N PRO A 74 -8.04 11.15 6.02
CA PRO A 74 -8.44 10.10 5.08
C PRO A 74 -7.30 9.78 4.11
N SER A 75 -6.81 8.54 4.12
CA SER A 75 -5.61 8.18 3.35
C SER A 75 -5.42 6.67 3.22
N ALA A 76 -4.48 6.28 2.36
CA ALA A 76 -3.95 4.92 2.33
C ALA A 76 -3.08 4.71 3.58
N CYS A 77 -3.49 3.81 4.47
CA CYS A 77 -2.84 3.56 5.76
C CYS A 77 -2.02 2.28 5.81
N ALA A 78 -2.19 1.37 4.86
CA ALA A 78 -1.41 0.13 4.76
C ALA A 78 -1.42 -0.42 3.34
N MET A 79 -0.49 -1.34 3.06
CA MET A 79 -0.45 -2.12 1.82
C MET A 79 -0.17 -3.59 2.11
N GLY A 80 -0.72 -4.47 1.28
CA GLY A 80 -0.48 -5.91 1.31
C GLY A 80 0.39 -6.34 0.14
N PHE A 81 1.45 -7.10 0.42
CA PHE A 81 2.27 -7.76 -0.59
C PHE A 81 1.97 -9.25 -0.59
N ARG A 82 1.67 -9.80 -1.75
CA ARG A 82 1.50 -11.25 -1.91
C ARG A 82 2.85 -11.95 -1.90
N THR A 83 2.93 -13.05 -1.17
CA THR A 83 4.13 -13.89 -1.06
C THR A 83 3.72 -15.36 -1.10
N LYS A 84 4.65 -16.27 -1.38
CA LYS A 84 4.34 -17.70 -1.39
C LYS A 84 4.17 -18.30 0.00
N ASN A 85 4.81 -17.70 1.03
CA ASN A 85 4.71 -18.14 2.41
C ASN A 85 4.94 -16.95 3.35
N ALA A 86 3.85 -16.43 3.92
CA ALA A 86 3.87 -15.22 4.73
C ALA A 86 4.69 -15.37 6.02
N ALA A 87 4.60 -16.51 6.70
CA ALA A 87 5.35 -16.75 7.93
C ALA A 87 6.86 -16.82 7.68
N LYS A 88 7.27 -17.49 6.60
CA LYS A 88 8.69 -17.56 6.18
C LYS A 88 9.20 -16.18 5.74
N ALA A 89 8.41 -15.46 4.95
CA ALA A 89 8.75 -14.12 4.48
C ALA A 89 8.90 -13.15 5.66
N PHE A 90 7.97 -13.16 6.62
CA PHE A 90 8.03 -12.35 7.82
C PHE A 90 9.27 -12.66 8.66
N LYS A 91 9.52 -13.95 8.96
CA LYS A 91 10.71 -14.36 9.69
C LYS A 91 11.98 -13.84 9.01
N LYS A 92 12.07 -13.99 7.69
CA LYS A 92 13.21 -13.51 6.90
C LYS A 92 13.36 -11.98 6.95
N ALA A 93 12.25 -11.25 6.84
CA ALA A 93 12.25 -9.79 6.95
C ALA A 93 12.80 -9.31 8.30
N ILE A 94 12.36 -9.95 9.41
CA ILE A 94 12.84 -9.65 10.77
C ILE A 94 14.35 -9.97 10.91
N GLU A 95 14.79 -11.12 10.40
CA GLU A 95 16.23 -11.49 10.40
C GLU A 95 17.09 -10.45 9.67
N ILE A 96 16.57 -9.82 8.61
CA ILE A 96 17.25 -8.76 7.85
C ILE A 96 17.20 -7.41 8.58
N GLY A 97 16.30 -7.25 9.57
CA GLY A 97 16.19 -6.06 10.41
C GLY A 97 14.93 -5.22 10.18
N ALA A 98 13.86 -5.80 9.59
CA ALA A 98 12.56 -5.16 9.56
C ALA A 98 11.96 -5.06 10.97
N GLU A 99 11.23 -3.98 11.24
CA GLU A 99 10.51 -3.78 12.50
C GLU A 99 9.14 -4.46 12.41
N PRO A 100 8.78 -5.40 13.32
CA PRO A 100 7.47 -6.04 13.28
C PRO A 100 6.35 -5.11 13.74
N ILE A 101 5.17 -5.27 13.15
CA ILE A 101 3.91 -4.71 13.68
C ILE A 101 3.07 -5.86 14.21
N TYR A 102 2.62 -5.73 15.45
CA TYR A 102 1.72 -6.69 16.09
C TYR A 102 0.31 -6.12 16.10
N ASN A 103 -0.57 -6.72 15.31
CA ASN A 103 -1.97 -6.34 15.23
C ASN A 103 -2.79 -6.99 16.35
N GLN A 104 -3.85 -6.32 16.79
CA GLN A 104 -4.87 -6.95 17.61
C GLN A 104 -5.70 -7.89 16.73
N ILE A 105 -5.71 -9.17 17.08
CA ILE A 105 -6.41 -10.23 16.35
C ILE A 105 -7.61 -10.66 17.19
N GLY A 106 -8.78 -10.65 16.60
CA GLY A 106 -9.99 -11.17 17.19
C GLY A 106 -10.05 -12.71 17.15
N PRO A 107 -10.96 -13.33 17.90
CA PRO A 107 -11.22 -14.76 17.81
C PRO A 107 -11.59 -15.16 16.37
N MET A 108 -10.98 -16.22 15.86
CA MET A 108 -11.24 -16.76 14.51
C MET A 108 -10.86 -15.83 13.34
N GLU A 109 -10.04 -14.81 13.58
CA GLU A 109 -9.43 -13.98 12.54
C GLU A 109 -8.07 -14.54 12.13
N LEU A 110 -7.68 -14.30 10.88
CA LEU A 110 -6.35 -14.62 10.40
C LEU A 110 -5.30 -13.70 11.04
N ASN A 111 -4.20 -14.30 11.46
CA ASN A 111 -3.01 -13.56 11.87
C ASN A 111 -2.13 -13.27 10.66
N ILE A 112 -2.33 -12.11 10.03
CA ILE A 112 -1.55 -11.70 8.86
C ILE A 112 -0.32 -10.94 9.36
N PRO A 113 0.90 -11.46 9.14
CA PRO A 113 2.11 -10.82 9.61
C PRO A 113 2.36 -9.51 8.87
N ALA A 114 2.84 -8.50 9.59
CA ALA A 114 3.14 -7.19 9.04
C ALA A 114 4.45 -6.62 9.58
N ILE A 115 5.13 -5.83 8.76
CA ILE A 115 6.30 -5.04 9.12
C ILE A 115 6.01 -3.56 8.94
N LYS A 116 6.75 -2.72 9.62
CA LYS A 116 6.62 -1.28 9.55
C LYS A 116 7.24 -0.73 8.25
N GLY A 117 6.45 -0.01 7.49
CA GLY A 117 6.83 0.65 6.24
C GLY A 117 6.81 2.17 6.36
N ILE A 118 6.61 2.83 5.21
CA ILE A 118 6.61 4.29 5.07
C ILE A 118 5.66 4.97 6.06
N GLY A 119 6.12 6.02 6.72
CA GLY A 119 5.30 6.79 7.68
C GLY A 119 4.75 5.96 8.85
N GLY A 120 5.30 4.75 9.10
CA GLY A 120 4.79 3.80 10.08
C GLY A 120 3.68 2.88 9.55
N SER A 121 3.21 3.05 8.31
CA SER A 121 2.16 2.20 7.72
C SER A 121 2.58 0.73 7.67
N PRO A 122 1.69 -0.22 7.98
CA PRO A 122 1.97 -1.64 7.83
C PRO A 122 2.19 -2.06 6.37
N ILE A 123 3.16 -2.95 6.18
CA ILE A 123 3.28 -3.78 4.99
C ILE A 123 2.91 -5.19 5.40
N PHE A 124 1.71 -5.63 5.02
CA PHE A 124 1.23 -6.98 5.28
C PHE A 124 1.84 -7.98 4.29
N LEU A 125 2.22 -9.16 4.78
CA LEU A 125 2.69 -10.27 3.95
C LEU A 125 1.59 -11.33 3.88
N VAL A 126 1.10 -11.62 2.68
CA VAL A 126 -0.13 -12.41 2.48
C VAL A 126 0.13 -13.59 1.56
N ASP A 127 -0.22 -14.80 1.99
CA ASP A 127 -0.04 -16.05 1.24
C ASP A 127 -1.32 -16.87 1.08
N CYS A 128 -2.44 -16.37 1.60
CA CYS A 128 -3.72 -17.07 1.59
C CYS A 128 -4.85 -16.16 1.11
N ASP A 129 -6.01 -16.75 0.82
CA ASP A 129 -7.21 -15.99 0.51
C ASP A 129 -7.84 -15.44 1.81
N ILE A 130 -7.37 -14.25 2.20
CA ILE A 130 -7.86 -13.54 3.38
C ILE A 130 -9.34 -13.16 3.26
N TYR A 131 -9.82 -12.99 2.03
CA TYR A 131 -11.18 -12.51 1.78
C TYR A 131 -12.21 -13.60 2.05
N GLN A 132 -11.96 -14.84 1.63
CA GLN A 132 -12.85 -15.97 1.93
C GLN A 132 -12.85 -16.32 3.42
N ASN A 133 -11.74 -16.09 4.11
CA ASN A 133 -11.63 -16.39 5.52
C ASN A 133 -12.26 -15.32 6.42
N ASP A 134 -11.99 -14.04 6.17
CA ASP A 134 -12.33 -12.95 7.11
C ASP A 134 -13.47 -12.04 6.66
N PHE A 135 -13.98 -12.20 5.42
CA PHE A 135 -15.06 -11.38 4.90
C PHE A 135 -16.31 -12.20 4.57
N ILE A 136 -17.46 -11.54 4.61
CA ILE A 136 -18.76 -12.03 4.17
C ILE A 136 -19.12 -11.25 2.92
N PHE A 137 -19.19 -11.94 1.78
CA PHE A 137 -19.59 -11.35 0.51
C PHE A 137 -21.09 -11.04 0.48
N PHE A 138 -21.46 -9.97 -0.22
CA PHE A 138 -22.87 -9.62 -0.44
C PHE A 138 -23.43 -10.47 -1.57
N ASP A 139 -24.66 -10.98 -1.39
CA ASP A 139 -25.32 -11.88 -2.35
C ASP A 139 -25.75 -11.17 -3.65
N ASP A 140 -26.01 -9.87 -3.56
CA ASP A 140 -26.52 -9.03 -4.64
C ASP A 140 -25.44 -8.32 -5.47
N VAL A 141 -24.16 -8.52 -5.13
CA VAL A 141 -23.02 -7.92 -5.82
C VAL A 141 -22.08 -8.99 -6.34
N ALA A 142 -21.63 -8.86 -7.59
CA ALA A 142 -20.60 -9.76 -8.13
C ALA A 142 -19.32 -9.65 -7.27
N SER A 143 -18.78 -10.80 -6.85
CA SER A 143 -17.58 -10.86 -6.02
C SER A 143 -16.30 -10.36 -6.72
N ASN A 144 -16.31 -10.35 -8.07
CA ASN A 144 -15.21 -9.86 -8.91
C ASN A 144 -15.77 -8.97 -10.03
N PRO A 145 -16.16 -7.72 -9.72
CA PRO A 145 -16.73 -6.79 -10.70
C PRO A 145 -15.65 -6.31 -11.68
N VAL A 146 -16.04 -6.10 -12.92
CA VAL A 146 -15.14 -5.54 -13.96
C VAL A 146 -14.95 -4.03 -13.77
N GLY A 147 -16.01 -3.32 -13.35
CA GLY A 147 -15.99 -1.87 -13.16
C GLY A 147 -15.80 -1.09 -14.45
N THR A 148 -14.96 -0.05 -14.41
CA THR A 148 -14.65 0.86 -15.53
C THR A 148 -13.42 0.46 -16.34
N GLY A 149 -12.84 -0.73 -16.09
CA GLY A 149 -11.68 -1.23 -16.84
C GLY A 149 -10.33 -1.13 -16.10
N LEU A 150 -10.32 -0.64 -14.87
CA LEU A 150 -9.12 -0.73 -14.03
C LEU A 150 -8.95 -2.19 -13.58
N TYR A 151 -7.77 -2.78 -13.76
CA TYR A 151 -7.65 -4.22 -13.47
C TYR A 151 -6.49 -4.63 -12.56
N GLU A 152 -5.45 -3.81 -12.40
CA GLU A 152 -4.28 -4.13 -11.58
C GLU A 152 -3.63 -2.87 -11.00
N ILE A 153 -3.00 -2.98 -9.84
CA ILE A 153 -2.19 -1.91 -9.26
C ILE A 153 -0.84 -1.88 -9.97
N ASP A 154 -0.49 -0.74 -10.58
CA ASP A 154 0.83 -0.55 -11.23
C ASP A 154 1.88 -0.15 -10.20
N HIS A 155 1.64 0.92 -9.46
CA HIS A 155 2.59 1.40 -8.45
C HIS A 155 1.93 2.22 -7.33
N LEU A 156 2.65 2.33 -6.22
CA LEU A 156 2.32 3.17 -5.07
C LEU A 156 3.45 4.17 -4.85
N THR A 157 3.23 5.44 -5.16
CA THR A 157 4.24 6.48 -4.99
C THR A 157 4.25 6.99 -3.55
N HIS A 158 5.44 7.07 -2.97
CA HIS A 158 5.66 7.62 -1.65
C HIS A 158 6.32 9.00 -1.74
N ASN A 159 5.79 9.97 -1.00
CA ASN A 159 6.47 11.23 -0.77
C ASN A 159 7.23 11.17 0.55
N VAL A 160 8.48 11.59 0.50
CA VAL A 160 9.40 11.55 1.64
C VAL A 160 10.00 12.91 1.91
N TYR A 161 10.42 13.15 3.14
CA TYR A 161 11.14 14.38 3.50
C TYR A 161 12.47 14.47 2.74
N LYS A 162 12.90 15.69 2.47
CA LYS A 162 14.17 15.96 1.81
C LYS A 162 15.33 15.26 2.55
N GLY A 163 16.17 14.55 1.78
CA GLY A 163 17.28 13.75 2.30
C GLY A 163 16.87 12.35 2.82
N ARG A 164 15.58 11.99 2.75
CA ARG A 164 15.08 10.68 3.22
C ARG A 164 14.90 9.65 2.11
N MET A 165 14.99 10.04 0.84
CA MET A 165 14.82 9.13 -0.30
C MET A 165 15.76 7.93 -0.22
N GLN A 166 17.04 8.16 0.07
CA GLN A 166 18.00 7.06 0.15
C GLN A 166 17.70 6.12 1.33
N TYR A 167 17.27 6.65 2.48
CA TYR A 167 16.86 5.82 3.61
C TYR A 167 15.73 4.83 3.25
N TRP A 168 14.70 5.32 2.52
CA TRP A 168 13.59 4.48 2.10
C TRP A 168 13.98 3.56 0.93
N ALA A 169 14.86 4.00 0.04
CA ALA A 169 15.42 3.12 -1.00
C ALA A 169 16.18 1.95 -0.36
N ASP A 170 17.09 2.25 0.57
CA ASP A 170 17.86 1.23 1.30
C ASP A 170 16.93 0.25 2.05
N PHE A 171 15.80 0.73 2.60
CA PHE A 171 14.79 -0.12 3.24
C PHE A 171 14.22 -1.14 2.26
N TYR A 172 13.73 -0.69 1.09
CA TYR A 172 13.14 -1.59 0.09
C TYR A 172 14.20 -2.52 -0.55
N GLU A 173 15.39 -2.01 -0.81
CA GLU A 173 16.51 -2.80 -1.35
C GLU A 173 16.94 -3.87 -0.34
N LYS A 174 17.14 -3.49 0.92
CA LYS A 174 17.64 -4.39 1.95
C LYS A 174 16.63 -5.48 2.33
N ILE A 175 15.35 -5.12 2.56
CA ILE A 175 14.34 -6.07 3.05
C ILE A 175 13.80 -6.94 1.92
N PHE A 176 13.53 -6.33 0.75
CA PHE A 176 12.80 -6.97 -0.33
C PHE A 176 13.63 -7.24 -1.59
N ASN A 177 14.90 -6.77 -1.60
CA ASN A 177 15.78 -6.80 -2.77
C ASN A 177 15.21 -6.05 -3.99
N PHE A 178 14.51 -4.93 -3.73
CA PHE A 178 14.08 -4.05 -4.82
C PHE A 178 15.29 -3.49 -5.55
N GLN A 179 15.10 -3.20 -6.83
CA GLN A 179 16.12 -2.62 -7.68
C GLN A 179 15.67 -1.24 -8.17
N GLU A 180 16.57 -0.29 -8.18
CA GLU A 180 16.35 0.98 -8.85
C GLU A 180 16.28 0.76 -10.36
N ILE A 181 15.17 1.15 -10.98
CA ILE A 181 14.96 1.04 -12.42
C ILE A 181 15.10 2.38 -13.14
N ARG A 182 14.82 3.47 -12.46
CA ARG A 182 14.93 4.84 -12.98
C ARG A 182 15.16 5.85 -11.86
N TYR A 183 15.91 6.88 -12.19
CA TYR A 183 16.08 8.08 -11.39
C TYR A 183 15.74 9.30 -12.22
N PHE A 184 14.97 10.24 -11.68
CA PHE A 184 14.59 11.47 -12.34
C PHE A 184 14.95 12.66 -11.45
N ASP A 185 15.60 13.66 -12.04
CA ASP A 185 15.83 15.00 -11.46
C ASP A 185 15.03 15.99 -12.30
N ILE A 186 13.82 16.32 -11.87
CA ILE A 186 12.90 17.19 -12.59
C ILE A 186 13.06 18.61 -12.02
N LYS A 187 13.58 19.49 -12.89
CA LYS A 187 13.80 20.91 -12.56
C LYS A 187 12.76 21.76 -13.28
N GLY A 188 11.75 22.20 -12.53
CA GLY A 188 10.83 23.24 -13.00
C GLY A 188 11.39 24.64 -12.77
N GLU A 189 10.73 25.65 -13.31
CA GLU A 189 11.13 27.05 -13.16
C GLU A 189 11.06 27.51 -11.69
N TYR A 190 10.03 27.10 -10.96
CA TYR A 190 9.75 27.50 -9.57
C TYR A 190 9.90 26.35 -8.58
N THR A 191 9.63 25.13 -8.99
CA THR A 191 9.68 23.91 -8.15
C THR A 191 10.40 22.80 -8.88
N GLY A 192 10.89 21.83 -8.15
CA GLY A 192 11.50 20.63 -8.71
C GLY A 192 11.38 19.46 -7.75
N LEU A 193 11.51 18.27 -8.25
CA LEU A 193 11.53 17.06 -7.46
C LEU A 193 12.58 16.08 -7.98
N THR A 194 13.07 15.25 -7.10
CA THR A 194 13.80 14.04 -7.46
C THR A 194 12.91 12.84 -7.23
N SER A 195 12.97 11.88 -8.13
CA SER A 195 12.20 10.64 -8.06
C SER A 195 13.09 9.43 -8.32
N LYS A 196 12.97 8.43 -7.48
CA LYS A 196 13.66 7.14 -7.62
C LYS A 196 12.61 6.04 -7.73
N ALA A 197 12.52 5.40 -8.88
CA ALA A 197 11.59 4.29 -9.08
C ALA A 197 12.25 2.96 -8.74
N LEU A 198 11.69 2.28 -7.75
CA LEU A 198 12.11 0.96 -7.29
C LEU A 198 11.14 -0.11 -7.78
N THR A 199 11.65 -1.29 -8.11
CA THR A 199 10.82 -2.44 -8.46
C THR A 199 11.27 -3.69 -7.71
N ALA A 200 10.29 -4.50 -7.30
CA ALA A 200 10.55 -5.80 -6.68
C ALA A 200 11.14 -6.80 -7.68
N PRO A 201 11.81 -7.85 -7.21
CA PRO A 201 12.40 -8.90 -8.08
C PRO A 201 11.38 -9.60 -8.99
N ASP A 202 10.10 -9.64 -8.60
CA ASP A 202 9.00 -10.19 -9.38
C ASP A 202 8.54 -9.28 -10.53
N GLY A 203 9.00 -8.01 -10.56
CA GLY A 203 8.64 -6.98 -11.53
C GLY A 203 7.22 -6.42 -11.40
N LYS A 204 6.45 -6.84 -10.38
CA LYS A 204 5.02 -6.49 -10.23
C LYS A 204 4.77 -5.43 -9.16
N ILE A 205 5.64 -5.32 -8.16
CA ILE A 205 5.52 -4.28 -7.13
C ILE A 205 6.49 -3.16 -7.48
N ARG A 206 5.96 -1.96 -7.69
CA ARG A 206 6.75 -0.76 -7.99
C ARG A 206 6.44 0.31 -6.97
N ILE A 207 7.49 0.93 -6.45
CA ILE A 207 7.43 1.98 -5.43
C ILE A 207 8.30 3.15 -5.89
N PRO A 208 7.75 4.16 -6.55
CA PRO A 208 8.44 5.43 -6.73
C PRO A 208 8.56 6.17 -5.40
N LEU A 209 9.74 6.72 -5.13
CA LEU A 209 10.02 7.60 -4.00
C LEU A 209 10.27 8.99 -4.52
N ASN A 210 9.56 9.99 -4.00
CA ASN A 210 9.71 11.39 -4.39
C ASN A 210 10.16 12.23 -3.20
N GLU A 211 11.14 13.10 -3.42
CA GLU A 211 11.52 14.15 -2.48
C GLU A 211 11.66 15.50 -3.18
N ASP A 212 11.48 16.59 -2.42
CA ASP A 212 11.65 17.94 -2.96
C ASP A 212 13.10 18.19 -3.38
N SER A 213 13.26 18.90 -4.48
CA SER A 213 14.56 19.46 -4.89
C SER A 213 15.00 20.59 -3.95
N ASP A 214 16.18 21.12 -4.21
CA ASP A 214 16.74 22.23 -3.42
C ASP A 214 15.90 23.52 -3.38
N LYS A 215 14.94 23.68 -4.29
CA LYS A 215 14.11 24.89 -4.36
C LYS A 215 13.01 24.96 -3.29
N GLY A 216 12.59 23.81 -2.71
CA GLY A 216 11.52 23.73 -1.70
C GLY A 216 10.14 24.23 -2.17
N ASN A 217 9.13 24.09 -1.34
CA ASN A 217 7.75 24.59 -1.55
C ASN A 217 7.02 24.04 -2.78
N GLY A 218 7.33 22.81 -3.22
CA GLY A 218 6.63 22.09 -4.27
C GLY A 218 5.45 21.25 -3.76
N GLN A 219 4.82 20.51 -4.67
CA GLN A 219 3.71 19.59 -4.37
C GLN A 219 4.06 18.55 -3.30
N ILE A 220 5.33 18.18 -3.19
CA ILE A 220 5.77 17.20 -2.17
C ILE A 220 5.74 17.85 -0.78
N ALA A 221 6.22 19.10 -0.64
CA ALA A 221 6.15 19.82 0.63
C ALA A 221 4.69 20.05 1.07
N GLU A 222 3.80 20.39 0.12
CA GLU A 222 2.37 20.52 0.37
C GLU A 222 1.78 19.22 0.91
N PHE A 223 2.02 18.08 0.21
CA PHE A 223 1.58 16.77 0.68
C PHE A 223 2.12 16.46 2.08
N LEU A 224 3.42 16.61 2.33
CA LEU A 224 4.03 16.27 3.62
C LEU A 224 3.45 17.09 4.78
N ASN A 225 3.07 18.36 4.50
CA ASN A 225 2.44 19.23 5.49
C ASN A 225 0.97 18.85 5.75
N GLU A 226 0.19 18.62 4.69
CA GLU A 226 -1.23 18.25 4.80
C GLU A 226 -1.41 16.85 5.38
N PHE A 227 -0.60 15.91 4.91
CA PHE A 227 -0.59 14.53 5.39
C PHE A 227 0.06 14.39 6.77
N ASN A 228 0.79 15.41 7.23
CA ASN A 228 1.55 15.38 8.49
C ASN A 228 2.58 14.25 8.56
N GLY A 229 3.37 14.06 7.50
CA GLY A 229 4.40 13.03 7.48
C GLY A 229 4.72 12.45 6.10
N GLU A 230 5.59 11.43 6.09
CA GLU A 230 5.90 10.64 4.91
C GLU A 230 4.80 9.60 4.67
N GLY A 231 4.44 9.32 3.41
CA GLY A 231 3.38 8.35 3.15
C GLY A 231 3.10 8.08 1.68
N ILE A 232 2.08 7.27 1.43
CA ILE A 232 1.59 6.94 0.10
C ILE A 232 0.81 8.15 -0.44
N GLN A 233 1.35 8.79 -1.48
CA GLN A 233 0.77 10.01 -2.04
C GLN A 233 -0.20 9.70 -3.19
N HIS A 234 0.13 8.77 -4.08
CA HIS A 234 -0.79 8.34 -5.12
C HIS A 234 -0.64 6.86 -5.48
N ILE A 235 -1.68 6.35 -6.09
CA ILE A 235 -1.80 4.98 -6.57
C ILE A 235 -2.08 5.04 -8.06
N ALA A 236 -1.27 4.33 -8.85
CA ALA A 236 -1.53 4.15 -10.26
C ALA A 236 -2.14 2.76 -10.52
N PHE A 237 -3.15 2.73 -11.37
CA PHE A 237 -3.80 1.51 -11.83
C PHE A 237 -3.54 1.30 -13.31
N ILE A 238 -3.45 0.04 -13.71
CA ILE A 238 -3.43 -0.36 -15.12
C ILE A 238 -4.89 -0.49 -15.58
N CYS A 239 -5.19 0.03 -16.77
CA CYS A 239 -6.47 -0.12 -17.45
C CYS A 239 -6.27 -0.74 -18.84
N ASP A 240 -7.31 -1.38 -19.36
CA ASP A 240 -7.40 -1.74 -20.76
C ASP A 240 -7.83 -0.50 -21.56
N ASP A 241 -7.15 -0.22 -22.69
CA ASP A 241 -7.52 0.85 -23.64
C ASP A 241 -8.76 0.47 -24.45
#